data_e57e6de772a964825ea6fee801ea8066
#
_entry.id   e57e6de772a964825ea6fee801ea8066
#
_cell.length_a   1.000
_cell.length_b   1.000
_cell.length_c   1.000
_cell.angle_alpha   90.00
_cell.angle_beta   90.00
_cell.angle_gamma   90.00
#
_symmetry.space_group_name_H-M   'P 1'
#
loop_
_entity.id
_entity.type
_entity.pdbx_description
1 polymer ?
#
loop_
_entity_poly.entity_id
_entity_poly.type
_entity_poly.pdbx_seq_one_letter_code
_entity_poly.pdbx_strand_id
1 'polypeptide(L)'
;MRRILLIDDTPEIADLLTFALRDRGYEVFASGFTDAPNELVLEQKADALVLDCSAYDMSESVFDSVRHHPDHAGFPVVIISDTPEQAEASLRARKAQRVLLVPKPFTGSQVATALDQLLG
;
A
#
# COMPACT_ATOMS: atom_id res chain seq x y z
N MET A 1 -4.25 -7.33 -16.56
CA MET A 1 -4.57 -6.18 -15.70
C MET A 1 -3.85 -6.34 -14.36
N ARG A 2 -3.19 -5.30 -13.88
CA ARG A 2 -2.49 -5.35 -12.60
C ARG A 2 -3.48 -5.36 -11.43
N ARG A 3 -3.19 -6.15 -10.42
CA ARG A 3 -4.03 -6.30 -9.24
C ARG A 3 -3.42 -5.64 -8.03
N ILE A 4 -4.21 -4.83 -7.34
CA ILE A 4 -3.78 -4.08 -6.17
C ILE A 4 -4.52 -4.60 -4.95
N LEU A 5 -3.76 -4.91 -3.90
CA LEU A 5 -4.33 -5.17 -2.58
C LEU A 5 -4.30 -3.86 -1.81
N LEU A 6 -5.47 -3.37 -1.43
CA LEU A 6 -5.61 -2.16 -0.62
C LEU A 6 -5.96 -2.56 0.80
N ILE A 7 -5.10 -2.19 1.75
CA ILE A 7 -5.35 -2.38 3.18
C ILE A 7 -5.65 -1.01 3.78
N ASP A 8 -6.90 -0.82 4.20
CA ASP A 8 -7.40 0.46 4.68
C ASP A 8 -8.43 0.19 5.78
N ASP A 9 -8.24 0.82 6.93
CA ASP A 9 -9.15 0.65 8.07
C ASP A 9 -10.33 1.63 8.07
N THR A 10 -10.44 2.46 7.03
CA THR A 10 -11.53 3.44 6.88
C THR A 10 -12.32 3.12 5.61
N PRO A 11 -13.55 2.54 5.72
CA PRO A 11 -14.31 2.09 4.55
C PRO A 11 -14.57 3.16 3.49
N GLU A 12 -14.84 4.40 3.89
CA GLU A 12 -15.11 5.50 2.96
C GLU A 12 -13.88 5.83 2.12
N ILE A 13 -12.70 5.79 2.73
CA ILE A 13 -11.44 6.04 2.02
C ILE A 13 -11.13 4.86 1.10
N ALA A 14 -11.37 3.64 1.56
CA ALA A 14 -11.17 2.44 0.74
C ALA A 14 -12.03 2.49 -0.52
N ASP A 15 -13.28 2.91 -0.40
CA ASP A 15 -14.19 3.05 -1.55
C ASP A 15 -13.68 4.10 -2.54
N LEU A 16 -13.25 5.24 -2.04
CA LEU A 16 -12.72 6.33 -2.88
C LEU A 16 -11.48 5.88 -3.65
N LEU A 17 -10.55 5.23 -2.95
CA LEU A 17 -9.32 4.72 -3.58
C LEU A 17 -9.62 3.61 -4.58
N THR A 18 -10.52 2.70 -4.23
CA THR A 18 -10.92 1.62 -5.14
C THR A 18 -11.46 2.18 -6.45
N PHE A 19 -12.34 3.18 -6.35
CA PHE A 19 -12.90 3.83 -7.53
C PHE A 19 -11.81 4.48 -8.38
N ALA A 20 -10.94 5.27 -7.75
CA ALA A 20 -9.89 6.00 -8.45
C ALA A 20 -8.89 5.06 -9.13
N LEU A 21 -8.52 3.97 -8.48
CA LEU A 21 -7.56 3.02 -9.03
C LEU A 21 -8.19 2.18 -10.15
N ARG A 22 -9.44 1.80 -10.03
CA ARG A 22 -10.17 1.10 -11.11
C ARG A 22 -10.30 1.98 -12.34
N ASP A 23 -10.53 3.26 -12.14
CA ASP A 23 -10.61 4.23 -13.25
C ASP A 23 -9.27 4.32 -14.00
N ARG A 24 -8.17 4.05 -13.33
CA ARG A 24 -6.83 4.04 -13.94
C ARG A 24 -6.50 2.68 -14.59
N GLY A 25 -7.38 1.70 -14.50
CA GLY A 25 -7.20 0.38 -15.13
C GLY A 25 -6.68 -0.71 -14.22
N TYR A 26 -6.63 -0.47 -12.91
CA TYR A 26 -6.23 -1.49 -11.94
C TYR A 26 -7.43 -2.31 -11.48
N GLU A 27 -7.20 -3.59 -11.16
CA GLU A 27 -8.13 -4.37 -10.37
C GLU A 27 -7.78 -4.15 -8.90
N VAL A 28 -8.78 -3.99 -8.03
CA VAL A 28 -8.56 -3.67 -6.63
C VAL A 28 -9.34 -4.63 -5.74
N PHE A 29 -8.65 -5.22 -4.77
CA PHE A 29 -9.26 -5.91 -3.65
C PHE A 29 -8.97 -5.10 -2.39
N ALA A 30 -10.02 -4.62 -1.74
CA ALA A 30 -9.91 -3.82 -0.52
C ALA A 30 -10.15 -4.70 0.71
N SER A 31 -9.31 -4.53 1.72
CA SER A 31 -9.40 -5.23 3.00
C SER A 31 -9.20 -4.24 4.13
N GLY A 32 -9.80 -4.52 5.29
CA GLY A 32 -9.43 -3.84 6.52
C GLY A 32 -8.05 -4.29 6.99
N PHE A 33 -7.63 -3.78 8.13
CA PHE A 33 -6.35 -4.19 8.71
C PHE A 33 -6.29 -5.70 8.90
N THR A 34 -5.14 -6.29 8.60
CA THR A 34 -4.91 -7.73 8.72
C THR A 34 -3.55 -7.99 9.34
N ASP A 35 -3.45 -9.06 10.12
CA ASP A 35 -2.17 -9.56 10.64
C ASP A 35 -1.57 -10.65 9.74
N ALA A 36 -2.25 -10.96 8.61
CA ALA A 36 -1.81 -11.97 7.64
C ALA A 36 -1.75 -11.39 6.21
N PRO A 37 -0.98 -10.30 5.98
CA PRO A 37 -0.98 -9.64 4.67
C PRO A 37 -0.42 -10.52 3.55
N ASN A 38 0.54 -11.37 3.85
CA ASN A 38 1.15 -12.25 2.84
C ASN A 38 0.14 -13.27 2.30
N GLU A 39 -0.75 -13.76 3.15
CA GLU A 39 -1.82 -14.66 2.72
C GLU A 39 -2.74 -13.98 1.74
N LEU A 40 -3.12 -12.73 2.02
CA LEU A 40 -3.97 -11.96 1.10
C LEU A 40 -3.28 -11.67 -0.22
N VAL A 41 -2.00 -11.32 -0.18
CA VAL A 41 -1.21 -11.11 -1.41
C VAL A 41 -1.26 -12.34 -2.30
N LEU A 42 -1.07 -13.52 -1.71
CA LEU A 42 -1.10 -14.78 -2.45
C LEU A 42 -2.50 -15.11 -2.96
N GLU A 43 -3.50 -15.04 -2.11
CA GLU A 43 -4.90 -15.35 -2.46
C GLU A 43 -5.41 -14.47 -3.59
N GLN A 44 -5.13 -13.17 -3.52
CA GLN A 44 -5.61 -12.20 -4.48
C GLN A 44 -4.69 -12.07 -5.70
N LYS A 45 -3.54 -12.74 -5.68
CA LYS A 45 -2.53 -12.64 -6.75
C LYS A 45 -2.19 -11.17 -7.01
N ALA A 46 -1.95 -10.43 -5.94
CA ALA A 46 -1.68 -9.01 -6.02
C ALA A 46 -0.32 -8.72 -6.64
N ASP A 47 -0.23 -7.65 -7.39
CA ASP A 47 1.02 -7.15 -8.00
C ASP A 47 1.63 -6.03 -7.17
N ALA A 48 0.84 -5.36 -6.35
CA ALA A 48 1.29 -4.28 -5.47
C ALA A 48 0.34 -4.14 -4.29
N LEU A 49 0.82 -3.44 -3.26
CA LEU A 49 0.10 -3.20 -2.02
C LEU A 49 -0.02 -1.71 -1.78
N VAL A 50 -1.21 -1.26 -1.37
CA VAL A 50 -1.44 0.10 -0.89
C VAL A 50 -1.85 0.01 0.58
N LEU A 51 -1.14 0.72 1.44
CA LEU A 51 -1.40 0.77 2.88
C LEU A 51 -1.89 2.15 3.27
N ASP A 52 -3.12 2.23 3.77
CA ASP A 52 -3.71 3.45 4.31
C ASP A 52 -4.37 3.12 5.65
N CYS A 53 -3.55 3.02 6.70
CA CYS A 53 -4.01 2.73 8.05
C CYS A 53 -4.07 4.02 8.87
N SER A 54 -5.02 4.09 9.80
CA SER A 54 -5.22 5.28 10.63
C SER A 54 -4.05 5.58 11.56
N ALA A 55 -3.29 4.54 11.94
CA ALA A 55 -2.08 4.69 12.74
C ALA A 55 -0.87 4.19 11.94
N TYR A 56 0.22 4.93 11.95
CA TYR A 56 1.40 4.57 11.16
C TYR A 56 1.99 3.22 11.57
N ASP A 57 1.98 2.89 12.85
CA ASP A 57 2.52 1.62 13.33
C ASP A 57 1.76 0.42 12.78
N MET A 58 0.48 0.56 12.42
CA MET A 58 -0.27 -0.47 11.71
C MET A 58 0.30 -0.71 10.31
N SER A 59 0.53 0.37 9.56
CA SER A 59 1.16 0.29 8.23
C SER A 59 2.57 -0.29 8.32
N GLU A 60 3.34 0.14 9.32
CA GLU A 60 4.69 -0.34 9.56
C GLU A 60 4.71 -1.84 9.82
N SER A 61 3.80 -2.33 10.64
CA SER A 61 3.67 -3.76 10.95
C SER A 61 3.38 -4.58 9.69
N VAL A 62 2.43 -4.12 8.87
CA VAL A 62 2.09 -4.81 7.62
C VAL A 62 3.27 -4.78 6.66
N PHE A 63 3.91 -3.62 6.52
CA PHE A 63 5.06 -3.47 5.64
C PHE A 63 6.19 -4.43 6.03
N ASP A 64 6.52 -4.49 7.32
CA ASP A 64 7.58 -5.37 7.81
C ASP A 64 7.24 -6.85 7.57
N SER A 65 5.99 -7.25 7.80
CA SER A 65 5.56 -8.62 7.53
C SER A 65 5.76 -9.00 6.07
N VAL A 66 5.43 -8.10 5.15
CA VAL A 66 5.59 -8.35 3.71
C VAL A 66 7.07 -8.40 3.35
N ARG A 67 7.88 -7.47 3.86
CA ARG A 67 9.32 -7.41 3.54
C ARG A 67 10.11 -8.58 4.08
N HIS A 68 9.69 -9.16 5.20
CA HIS A 68 10.35 -10.33 5.78
C HIS A 68 9.96 -11.64 5.10
N HIS A 69 8.89 -11.64 4.30
CA HIS A 69 8.51 -12.84 3.54
C HIS A 69 9.47 -13.01 2.36
N PRO A 70 10.08 -14.21 2.20
CA PRO A 70 11.10 -14.41 1.15
C PRO A 70 10.63 -14.08 -0.26
N ASP A 71 9.37 -14.35 -0.57
CA ASP A 71 8.81 -14.13 -1.90
C ASP A 71 8.37 -12.68 -2.11
N HIS A 72 8.34 -11.85 -1.06
CA HIS A 72 7.82 -10.49 -1.12
C HIS A 72 8.84 -9.43 -0.71
N ALA A 73 10.13 -9.78 -0.67
CA ALA A 73 11.19 -8.85 -0.24
C ALA A 73 11.26 -7.59 -1.12
N GLY A 74 10.93 -7.70 -2.40
CA GLY A 74 10.88 -6.56 -3.33
C GLY A 74 9.48 -6.18 -3.78
N PHE A 75 8.45 -6.61 -3.05
CA PHE A 75 7.07 -6.38 -3.45
C PHE A 75 6.75 -4.88 -3.45
N PRO A 76 6.15 -4.33 -4.54
CA PRO A 76 5.85 -2.90 -4.60
C PRO A 76 4.81 -2.48 -3.57
N VAL A 77 5.11 -1.41 -2.82
CA VAL A 77 4.21 -0.91 -1.77
C VAL A 77 4.08 0.61 -1.87
N VAL A 78 2.86 1.10 -1.76
CA VAL A 78 2.58 2.52 -1.57
C VAL A 78 2.02 2.69 -0.16
N ILE A 79 2.62 3.58 0.63
CA ILE A 79 2.15 3.89 1.98
C ILE A 79 1.55 5.30 1.98
N ILE A 80 0.33 5.42 2.46
CA ILE A 80 -0.34 6.70 2.63
C ILE A 80 -0.28 7.06 4.11
N SER A 81 0.21 8.26 4.44
CA SER A 81 0.44 8.62 5.84
C SER A 81 0.07 10.07 6.12
N ASP A 82 -0.51 10.32 7.30
CA ASP A 82 -0.71 11.66 7.85
C ASP A 82 0.50 12.14 8.67
N THR A 83 1.51 11.26 8.84
CA THR A 83 2.78 11.61 9.48
C THR A 83 3.93 11.29 8.53
N PRO A 84 4.02 12.00 7.37
CA PRO A 84 4.96 11.63 6.31
C PRO A 84 6.42 11.71 6.72
N GLU A 85 6.78 12.64 7.60
CA GLU A 85 8.16 12.78 8.07
C GLU A 85 8.58 11.57 8.91
N GLN A 86 7.70 11.10 9.79
CA GLN A 86 7.94 9.90 10.59
C GLN A 86 8.03 8.67 9.71
N ALA A 87 7.12 8.55 8.75
CA ALA A 87 7.11 7.45 7.79
C ALA A 87 8.38 7.43 6.96
N GLU A 88 8.81 8.57 6.45
CA GLU A 88 10.03 8.69 5.66
C GLU A 88 11.26 8.28 6.46
N ALA A 89 11.37 8.77 7.70
CA ALA A 89 12.49 8.41 8.58
C ALA A 89 12.52 6.90 8.86
N SER A 90 11.36 6.30 9.09
CA SER A 90 11.21 4.87 9.35
C SER A 90 11.66 4.05 8.13
N LEU A 91 11.23 4.42 6.94
CA LEU A 91 11.60 3.73 5.71
C LEU A 91 13.09 3.88 5.40
N ARG A 92 13.65 5.07 5.66
CA ARG A 92 15.08 5.32 5.48
C ARG A 92 15.92 4.48 6.44
N ALA A 93 15.49 4.35 7.68
CA ALA A 93 16.16 3.51 8.68
C ALA A 93 16.21 2.03 8.25
N ARG A 94 15.18 1.58 7.53
CA ARG A 94 15.10 0.23 6.98
C ARG A 94 15.83 0.07 5.65
N LYS A 95 16.32 1.16 5.06
CA LYS A 95 16.86 1.19 3.69
C LYS A 95 15.87 0.57 2.70
N ALA A 96 14.60 0.88 2.91
CA ALA A 96 13.50 0.27 2.16
C ALA A 96 13.57 0.65 0.69
N GLN A 97 13.28 -0.34 -0.18
CA GLN A 97 13.22 -0.16 -1.62
C GLN A 97 11.87 -0.61 -2.14
N ARG A 98 11.53 -0.19 -3.35
CA ARG A 98 10.25 -0.53 -3.98
C ARG A 98 9.06 -0.08 -3.13
N VAL A 99 9.20 1.08 -2.50
CA VAL A 99 8.16 1.69 -1.69
C VAL A 99 8.11 3.19 -1.99
N LEU A 100 6.89 3.72 -2.12
CA LEU A 100 6.65 5.15 -2.27
C LEU A 100 5.70 5.61 -1.19
N LEU A 101 5.91 6.82 -0.73
CA LEU A 101 5.11 7.44 0.31
C LEU A 101 4.23 8.53 -0.30
N VAL A 102 2.94 8.50 0.03
CA VAL A 102 1.98 9.54 -0.36
C VAL A 102 1.49 10.22 0.91
N PRO A 103 1.80 11.52 1.11
CA PRO A 103 1.36 12.22 2.31
C PRO A 103 -0.12 12.59 2.24
N LYS A 104 -0.78 12.63 3.38
CA LYS A 104 -2.14 13.19 3.50
C LYS A 104 -2.05 14.70 3.67
N PRO A 105 -2.99 15.49 3.12
CA PRO A 105 -4.11 15.06 2.28
C PRO A 105 -3.66 14.59 0.90
N PHE A 106 -4.32 13.58 0.36
CA PHE A 106 -3.95 12.97 -0.91
C PHE A 106 -5.13 12.95 -1.88
N THR A 107 -4.82 12.67 -3.17
CA THR A 107 -5.83 12.37 -4.17
C THR A 107 -5.64 10.94 -4.67
N GLY A 108 -6.71 10.33 -5.19
CA GLY A 108 -6.60 8.99 -5.79
C GLY A 108 -5.62 8.99 -6.96
N SER A 109 -5.52 10.09 -7.70
CA SER A 109 -4.56 10.24 -8.80
C SER A 109 -3.11 10.17 -8.33
N GLN A 110 -2.80 10.74 -7.18
CA GLN A 110 -1.44 10.65 -6.60
C GLN A 110 -1.06 9.21 -6.27
N VAL A 111 -1.99 8.45 -5.72
CA VAL A 111 -1.78 7.04 -5.39
C VAL A 111 -1.60 6.22 -6.66
N ALA A 112 -2.44 6.45 -7.67
CA ALA A 112 -2.34 5.78 -8.97
C ALA A 112 -1.00 6.07 -9.64
N THR A 113 -0.54 7.33 -9.60
CA THR A 113 0.74 7.71 -10.18
C THR A 113 1.90 7.01 -9.47
N ALA A 114 1.84 6.90 -8.14
CA ALA A 114 2.86 6.17 -7.37
C ALA A 114 2.90 4.69 -7.79
N LEU A 115 1.74 4.06 -7.96
CA LEU A 115 1.66 2.68 -8.44
C LEU A 115 2.22 2.54 -9.85
N ASP A 116 1.90 3.48 -10.74
CA ASP A 116 2.43 3.47 -12.11
C ASP A 116 3.96 3.52 -12.10
N GLN A 117 4.56 4.32 -11.22
CA GLN A 117 6.02 4.41 -11.09
C GLN A 117 6.64 3.11 -10.62
N LEU A 118 6.01 2.45 -9.64
CA LEU A 118 6.52 1.19 -9.09
C LEU A 118 6.36 0.01 -10.04
N LEU A 119 5.27 -0.02 -10.79
CA LEU A 119 4.93 -1.15 -11.66
C LEU A 119 5.45 -0.97 -13.09
N GLY A 120 5.89 0.22 -13.40
CA GLY A 120 6.47 0.52 -14.69
C GLY A 120 5.47 0.60 -15.80
#